data_7e6e4cf8ad2a88b25fccd19cde24dd1a
#
_entry.id   7e6e4cf8ad2a88b25fccd19cde24dd1a
#
_cell.length_a   1.000
_cell.length_b   1.000
_cell.length_c   1.000
_cell.angle_alpha   90.00
_cell.angle_beta   90.00
_cell.angle_gamma   90.00
#
_symmetry.space_group_name_H-M   'P 1'
#
loop_
_entity.id
_entity.type
_entity.pdbx_description
1 polymer ?
#
loop_
_entity_poly.entity_id
_entity_poly.type
_entity_poly.pdbx_seq_one_letter_code
_entity_poly.pdbx_strand_id
1 'polypeptide(L)'
;AEYHNCLGQVDIITGTFSKSFGCVGGFVAASKKLIQYLRYYADSNVFSAAITLQVVASSLKALEHIQTRPEIRKKLWTNVNYLRK
;
A
#
# COMPACT_ATOMS: atom_id res chain seq x y z
N ALA A 1 6.16 -7.76 5.00
CA ALA A 1 6.54 -7.74 6.42
C ALA A 1 5.74 -8.76 7.21
N GLU A 2 4.40 -8.73 7.21
CA GLU A 2 3.54 -9.66 7.95
C GLU A 2 3.86 -11.14 7.63
N TYR A 3 3.89 -11.52 6.36
CA TYR A 3 4.17 -12.89 5.91
C TYR A 3 5.53 -13.44 6.39
N HIS A 4 6.53 -12.58 6.51
CA HIS A 4 7.88 -12.93 6.97
C HIS A 4 8.11 -12.63 8.46
N ASN A 5 7.06 -12.28 9.19
CA ASN A 5 7.12 -11.98 10.62
C ASN A 5 8.12 -10.89 11.00
N CYS A 6 8.30 -9.88 10.13
CA CYS A 6 9.22 -8.76 10.31
C CYS A 6 8.50 -7.39 10.41
N LEU A 7 7.27 -7.40 10.93
CA LEU A 7 6.57 -6.14 11.28
C LEU A 7 7.39 -5.35 12.31
N GLY A 8 7.55 -4.06 12.08
CA GLY A 8 8.35 -3.19 12.94
C GLY A 8 9.87 -3.23 12.71
N GLN A 9 10.36 -4.12 11.84
CA GLN A 9 11.79 -4.22 11.48
C GLN A 9 12.11 -3.59 10.12
N VAL A 10 11.09 -3.07 9.42
CA VAL A 10 11.22 -2.46 8.10
C VAL A 10 11.10 -0.95 8.24
N ASP A 11 12.15 -0.23 7.89
CA ASP A 11 12.21 1.24 8.04
C ASP A 11 11.37 1.98 6.99
N ILE A 12 11.28 1.42 5.78
CA ILE A 12 10.56 2.02 4.65
C ILE A 12 9.70 0.94 3.98
N ILE A 13 8.41 1.20 3.87
CA ILE A 13 7.48 0.37 3.10
C ILE A 13 6.95 1.21 1.95
N THR A 14 7.10 0.71 0.73
CA THR A 14 6.49 1.30 -0.46
C THR A 14 5.43 0.38 -1.02
N GLY A 15 4.41 0.95 -1.63
CA GLY A 15 3.36 0.18 -2.26
C GLY A 15 2.66 0.93 -3.37
N THR A 16 1.98 0.19 -4.22
CA THR A 16 1.16 0.74 -5.30
C THR A 16 -0.32 0.54 -5.03
N PHE A 17 -1.13 1.48 -5.48
CA PHE A 17 -2.59 1.36 -5.48
C PHE A 17 -3.14 0.67 -6.74
N SER A 18 -2.30 0.39 -7.75
CA SER A 18 -2.73 -0.15 -9.04
C SER A 18 -3.08 -1.63 -9.06
N LYS A 19 -2.92 -2.35 -7.96
CA LYS A 19 -3.23 -3.79 -7.83
C LYS A 19 -4.45 -3.99 -6.93
N SER A 20 -4.26 -4.41 -5.70
CA SER A 20 -5.34 -4.74 -4.76
C SER A 20 -6.27 -3.58 -4.39
N PHE A 21 -5.80 -2.35 -4.51
CA PHE A 21 -6.60 -1.15 -4.28
C PHE A 21 -7.43 -0.73 -5.50
N GLY A 22 -7.08 -1.21 -6.71
CA GLY A 22 -7.79 -0.89 -7.96
C GLY A 22 -7.75 0.59 -8.36
N CYS A 23 -6.73 1.33 -7.92
CA CYS A 23 -6.57 2.77 -8.12
C CYS A 23 -5.23 3.10 -8.78
N VAL A 24 -4.98 4.36 -9.08
CA VAL A 24 -3.67 4.84 -9.56
C VAL A 24 -2.86 5.42 -8.41
N GLY A 25 -1.52 5.41 -8.54
CA GLY A 25 -0.61 5.98 -7.56
C GLY A 25 -0.01 4.96 -6.62
N GLY A 26 0.56 5.46 -5.53
CA GLY A 26 1.24 4.63 -4.55
C GLY A 26 1.45 5.37 -3.22
N PHE A 27 2.13 4.71 -2.31
CA PHE A 27 2.42 5.28 -1.00
C PHE A 27 3.82 4.91 -0.52
N VAL A 28 4.32 5.71 0.38
CA VAL A 28 5.50 5.42 1.20
C VAL A 28 5.08 5.54 2.66
N ALA A 29 5.38 4.51 3.45
CA ALA A 29 5.21 4.51 4.89
C ALA A 29 6.58 4.35 5.56
N ALA A 30 6.91 5.29 6.45
CA ALA A 30 8.18 5.35 7.16
C ALA A 30 8.05 6.23 8.41
N SER A 31 9.14 6.40 9.16
CA SER A 31 9.18 7.34 10.28
C SER A 31 8.82 8.76 9.85
N LYS A 32 8.21 9.54 10.76
CA LYS A 32 7.84 10.93 10.50
C LYS A 32 9.01 11.78 9.96
N LYS A 33 10.21 11.59 10.53
CA LYS A 33 11.41 12.30 10.12
C LYS A 33 11.79 11.99 8.67
N LEU A 34 11.72 10.73 8.27
CA LEU A 34 12.04 10.31 6.91
C LEU A 34 10.97 10.78 5.91
N ILE A 35 9.68 10.72 6.25
CA ILE A 35 8.62 11.26 5.39
C ILE A 35 8.77 12.77 5.19
N GLN A 36 9.15 13.52 6.22
CA GLN A 36 9.45 14.95 6.07
C GLN A 36 10.63 15.19 5.14
N TYR A 37 11.71 14.42 5.26
CA TYR A 37 12.86 14.48 4.35
C TYR A 37 12.43 14.22 2.90
N LEU A 38 11.69 13.13 2.66
CA LEU A 38 11.21 12.76 1.31
C LEU A 38 10.32 13.84 0.68
N ARG A 39 9.50 14.53 1.48
CA ARG A 39 8.67 15.64 0.98
C ARG A 39 9.46 16.80 0.41
N TYR A 40 10.66 17.06 0.91
CA TYR A 40 11.51 18.17 0.46
C TYR A 40 12.51 17.76 -0.62
N TYR A 41 12.96 16.51 -0.61
CA TYR A 41 14.10 16.09 -1.42
C TYR A 41 13.78 15.00 -2.46
N ALA A 42 12.62 14.38 -2.42
CA ALA A 42 12.27 13.37 -3.41
C ALA A 42 11.74 14.05 -4.68
N ASP A 43 12.47 13.94 -5.78
CA ASP A 43 12.09 14.47 -7.08
C ASP A 43 10.68 14.01 -7.51
N SER A 44 10.36 12.76 -7.25
CA SER A 44 9.04 12.20 -7.55
C SER A 44 7.90 12.87 -6.79
N ASN A 45 8.16 13.50 -5.64
CA ASN A 45 7.15 14.25 -4.89
C ASN A 45 6.94 15.65 -5.45
N VAL A 46 8.00 16.25 -6.02
CA VAL A 46 7.97 17.62 -6.54
C VAL A 46 7.51 17.68 -8.00
N PHE A 47 7.96 16.72 -8.81
CA PHE A 47 7.75 16.71 -10.27
C PHE A 47 6.65 15.72 -10.73
N SER A 48 5.82 15.20 -9.83
CA SER A 48 4.66 14.38 -10.19
C SER A 48 3.35 15.04 -9.79
N ALA A 49 2.30 14.73 -10.55
CA ALA A 49 0.95 15.18 -10.22
C ALA A 49 0.45 14.51 -8.93
N ALA A 50 -0.20 15.28 -8.08
CA ALA A 50 -0.88 14.73 -6.90
C ALA A 50 -2.03 13.79 -7.32
N ILE A 51 -2.26 12.76 -6.52
CA ILE A 51 -3.41 11.87 -6.72
C ILE A 51 -4.71 12.66 -6.52
N THR A 52 -5.73 12.34 -7.31
CA THR A 52 -7.01 13.02 -7.24
C THR A 52 -7.82 12.63 -6.01
N LEU A 53 -8.77 13.49 -5.59
CA LEU A 53 -9.64 13.19 -4.44
C LEU A 53 -10.44 11.90 -4.61
N GLN A 54 -10.84 11.57 -5.84
CA GLN A 54 -11.54 10.31 -6.16
C GLN A 54 -10.66 9.10 -5.86
N VAL A 55 -9.39 9.16 -6.24
CA VAL A 55 -8.41 8.10 -5.95
C VAL A 55 -8.17 7.98 -4.45
N VAL A 56 -8.07 9.09 -3.72
CA VAL A 56 -7.95 9.07 -2.25
C VAL A 56 -9.15 8.38 -1.61
N ALA A 57 -10.37 8.79 -1.98
CA ALA A 57 -11.60 8.20 -1.44
C ALA A 57 -11.72 6.70 -1.75
N SER A 58 -11.43 6.31 -2.98
CA SER A 58 -11.43 4.89 -3.39
C SER A 58 -10.39 4.07 -2.65
N SER A 59 -9.17 4.61 -2.47
CA SER A 59 -8.09 3.94 -1.74
C SER A 59 -8.43 3.76 -0.26
N LEU A 60 -9.03 4.77 0.38
CA LEU A 60 -9.49 4.67 1.77
C LEU A 60 -10.58 3.58 1.91
N LYS A 61 -11.52 3.51 0.97
CA LYS A 61 -12.56 2.48 0.99
C LYS A 61 -11.99 1.07 0.75
N ALA A 62 -11.03 0.94 -0.16
CA ALA A 62 -10.32 -0.31 -0.38
C ALA A 62 -9.56 -0.76 0.88
N LEU A 63 -8.90 0.16 1.57
CA LEU A 63 -8.20 -0.12 2.83
C LEU A 63 -9.17 -0.60 3.92
N GLU A 64 -10.31 0.07 4.08
CA GLU A 64 -11.38 -0.35 5.00
C GLU A 64 -11.84 -1.79 4.69
N HIS A 65 -12.06 -2.12 3.41
CA HIS A 65 -12.44 -3.48 3.00
C HIS A 65 -11.36 -4.51 3.33
N ILE A 66 -10.08 -4.19 3.10
CA ILE A 66 -8.96 -5.08 3.43
C ILE A 66 -8.90 -5.34 4.95
N GLN A 67 -9.16 -4.32 5.77
CA GLN A 67 -9.15 -4.42 7.22
C GLN A 67 -10.35 -5.17 7.79
N THR A 68 -11.54 -4.94 7.22
CA THR A 68 -12.81 -5.45 7.77
C THR A 68 -13.26 -6.78 7.17
N ARG A 69 -12.65 -7.21 6.04
CA ARG A 69 -13.03 -8.42 5.29
C ARG A 69 -11.87 -9.39 5.11
N PRO A 70 -11.41 -10.05 6.18
CA PRO A 70 -10.27 -10.98 6.12
C PRO A 70 -10.53 -12.19 5.21
N GLU A 71 -11.80 -12.54 4.94
CA GLU A 71 -12.19 -13.61 4.04
C GLU A 71 -11.71 -13.40 2.60
N ILE A 72 -11.62 -12.16 2.12
CA ILE A 72 -11.11 -11.83 0.78
C ILE A 72 -9.64 -12.25 0.66
N ARG A 73 -8.82 -11.91 1.67
CA ARG A 73 -7.40 -12.29 1.72
C ARG A 73 -7.24 -13.81 1.89
N LYS A 74 -8.08 -14.44 2.70
CA LYS A 74 -8.07 -15.90 2.87
C LYS A 74 -8.38 -16.62 1.55
N LYS A 75 -9.38 -16.15 0.79
CA LYS A 75 -9.72 -16.70 -0.53
C LYS A 75 -8.54 -16.57 -1.52
N LEU A 76 -7.86 -15.42 -1.53
CA LEU A 76 -6.67 -15.23 -2.36
C LEU A 76 -5.61 -16.28 -2.05
N TRP A 77 -5.27 -16.51 -0.78
CA TRP A 77 -4.30 -17.51 -0.37
C TRP A 77 -4.73 -18.94 -0.71
N THR A 78 -5.99 -19.25 -0.62
CA THR A 78 -6.53 -20.55 -1.07
C THR A 78 -6.26 -20.75 -2.56
N ASN A 79 -6.54 -19.74 -3.40
CA ASN A 79 -6.29 -19.79 -4.83
C ASN A 79 -4.79 -19.89 -5.16
N VAL A 80 -3.94 -19.12 -4.48
CA VAL A 80 -2.48 -19.18 -4.63
C VAL A 80 -1.96 -20.58 -4.33
N ASN A 81 -2.39 -21.18 -3.23
CA ASN A 81 -1.96 -22.52 -2.84
C ASN A 81 -2.47 -23.61 -3.80
N TYR A 82 -3.63 -23.41 -4.41
CA TYR A 82 -4.14 -24.30 -5.45
C TYR A 82 -3.29 -24.24 -6.72
N LEU A 83 -2.90 -23.05 -7.16
CA LEU A 83 -2.10 -22.86 -8.38
C LEU A 83 -0.63 -23.27 -8.23
N ARG A 84 -0.12 -23.36 -7.00
CA ARG A 84 1.27 -23.76 -6.72
C ARG A 84 1.48 -25.27 -6.59
N LYS A 85 0.41 -26.07 -6.64
CA LYS A 85 0.46 -27.53 -6.70
C LYS A 85 0.77 -28.00 -8.09
#